data_9d5328be7693129f5eeb588071b2d679
#
_entry.id   9d5328be7693129f5eeb588071b2d679
#
_cell.length_a   1.000
_cell.length_b   1.000
_cell.length_c   1.000
_cell.angle_alpha   90.00
_cell.angle_beta   90.00
_cell.angle_gamma   90.00
#
_symmetry.space_group_name_H-M   'P 1'
#
loop_
_entity.id
_entity.type
_entity.pdbx_description
1 polymer ?
#
loop_
_entity_poly.entity_id
_entity_poly.type
_entity_poly.pdbx_seq_one_letter_code
_entity_poly.pdbx_strand_id
1 'polypeptide(L)'
;MARGIKDKVAIIGMGCARFGERWDTDADGLMVEAFDEAIADAGIEVSQLDAAWLGVGFDAQNIGPSGIPAAVALRLPDIGVTKVENYCASGTESLRGAVYAVASGAADIALAIGVEKLKDTGYGGLPTRSRGSRWDMIGVT
;
A
#
# COMPACT_ATOMS: atom_id res chain seq x y z
N MET A 1 -21.74 -22.00 6.84
CA MET A 1 -21.63 -20.74 6.09
C MET A 1 -20.62 -19.86 6.78
N ALA A 2 -19.69 -19.24 6.03
CA ALA A 2 -18.76 -18.28 6.61
C ALA A 2 -19.55 -17.09 7.17
N ARG A 3 -19.24 -16.66 8.38
CA ARG A 3 -19.93 -15.53 9.04
C ARG A 3 -19.51 -14.16 8.49
N GLY A 4 -18.50 -14.12 7.59
CA GLY A 4 -17.94 -12.90 7.03
C GLY A 4 -17.17 -12.07 8.04
N ILE A 5 -16.80 -10.85 7.63
CA ILE A 5 -16.03 -9.89 8.44
C ILE A 5 -16.85 -8.65 8.83
N LYS A 6 -18.16 -8.69 8.59
CA LYS A 6 -19.06 -7.57 8.90
C LYS A 6 -18.92 -7.17 10.37
N ASP A 7 -18.78 -5.87 10.60
CA ASP A 7 -18.72 -5.24 11.92
C ASP A 7 -17.49 -5.68 12.78
N LYS A 8 -16.41 -6.20 12.15
CA LYS A 8 -15.19 -6.64 12.84
C LYS A 8 -14.01 -5.69 12.74
N VAL A 9 -14.04 -4.78 11.80
CA VAL A 9 -12.93 -3.86 11.53
C VAL A 9 -13.46 -2.45 11.35
N ALA A 10 -12.76 -1.49 11.91
CA ALA A 10 -12.99 -0.07 11.70
C ALA A 10 -11.79 0.57 11.03
N ILE A 11 -12.00 1.55 10.18
CA ILE A 11 -10.95 2.46 9.72
C ILE A 11 -10.88 3.58 10.73
N ILE A 12 -9.72 3.76 11.38
CA ILE A 12 -9.53 4.71 12.47
C ILE A 12 -8.76 5.96 12.04
N GLY A 13 -8.11 5.96 10.88
CA GLY A 13 -7.42 7.11 10.33
C GLY A 13 -7.17 6.97 8.84
N MET A 14 -7.08 8.10 8.17
CA MET A 14 -6.79 8.19 6.74
C MET A 14 -5.80 9.32 6.48
N GLY A 15 -4.97 9.15 5.44
CA GLY A 15 -4.05 10.16 4.96
C GLY A 15 -3.80 10.03 3.47
N CYS A 16 -3.50 11.14 2.82
CA CYS A 16 -3.32 11.17 1.39
C CYS A 16 -2.37 12.29 0.97
N ALA A 17 -1.23 11.94 0.38
CA ALA A 17 -0.36 12.91 -0.24
C ALA A 17 -1.08 13.62 -1.40
N ARG A 18 -0.74 14.89 -1.64
CA ARG A 18 -1.30 15.66 -2.75
C ARG A 18 -1.01 14.99 -4.09
N PHE A 19 -2.05 14.70 -4.87
CA PHE A 19 -1.94 14.18 -6.23
C PHE A 19 -1.41 15.25 -7.20
N GLY A 20 -0.60 14.80 -8.14
CA GLY A 20 -0.07 15.65 -9.21
C GLY A 20 1.35 15.30 -9.59
N GLU A 21 1.99 16.16 -10.38
CA GLU A 21 3.40 16.05 -10.72
C GLU A 21 4.23 16.64 -9.58
N ARG A 22 4.65 15.80 -8.67
CA ARG A 22 5.41 16.14 -7.46
C ARG A 22 6.90 15.95 -7.71
N TRP A 23 7.54 16.95 -8.34
CA TRP A 23 8.99 16.95 -8.60
C TRP A 23 9.83 17.33 -7.37
N ASP A 24 9.17 17.75 -6.31
CA ASP A 24 9.73 18.19 -5.03
C ASP A 24 10.00 17.05 -4.05
N THR A 25 9.53 15.84 -4.33
CA THR A 25 9.66 14.67 -3.45
C THR A 25 9.76 13.38 -4.25
N ASP A 26 10.28 12.33 -3.64
CA ASP A 26 10.33 10.97 -4.18
C ASP A 26 9.14 10.11 -3.68
N ALA A 27 9.16 8.82 -3.97
CA ALA A 27 8.12 7.89 -3.52
C ALA A 27 8.10 7.73 -1.99
N ASP A 28 9.27 7.76 -1.36
CA ASP A 28 9.39 7.67 0.10
C ASP A 28 8.75 8.89 0.77
N GLY A 29 9.02 10.08 0.26
CA GLY A 29 8.41 11.31 0.78
C GLY A 29 6.90 11.35 0.60
N LEU A 30 6.35 10.83 -0.52
CA LEU A 30 4.90 10.69 -0.70
C LEU A 30 4.28 9.73 0.31
N MET A 31 4.96 8.61 0.62
CA MET A 31 4.49 7.69 1.66
C MET A 31 4.51 8.32 3.04
N VAL A 32 5.59 9.03 3.38
CA VAL A 32 5.72 9.71 4.68
C VAL A 32 4.61 10.74 4.85
N GLU A 33 4.35 11.57 3.82
CA GLU A 33 3.28 12.59 3.86
C GLU A 33 1.91 11.96 4.18
N ALA A 34 1.54 10.90 3.46
CA ALA A 34 0.26 10.21 3.67
C ALA A 34 0.22 9.46 5.02
N PHE A 35 1.33 8.86 5.42
CA PHE A 35 1.43 8.13 6.67
C PHE A 35 1.31 9.04 7.89
N ASP A 36 2.03 10.15 7.92
CA ASP A 36 1.98 11.10 9.04
C ASP A 36 0.56 11.66 9.22
N GLU A 37 -0.14 11.96 8.12
CA GLU A 37 -1.54 12.39 8.16
C GLU A 37 -2.44 11.29 8.74
N ALA A 38 -2.27 10.03 8.28
CA ALA A 38 -3.08 8.91 8.76
C ALA A 38 -2.87 8.61 10.25
N ILE A 39 -1.63 8.66 10.74
CA ILE A 39 -1.30 8.47 12.15
C ILE A 39 -1.88 9.59 13.00
N ALA A 40 -1.78 10.83 12.54
CA ALA A 40 -2.34 11.98 13.23
C ALA A 40 -3.88 11.92 13.29
N ASP A 41 -4.54 11.55 12.19
CA ASP A 41 -6.00 11.40 12.11
C ASP A 41 -6.48 10.25 13.02
N ALA A 42 -5.75 9.14 13.07
CA ALA A 42 -6.04 8.02 13.96
C ALA A 42 -5.82 8.35 15.45
N GLY A 43 -4.99 9.34 15.75
CA GLY A 43 -4.62 9.69 17.13
C GLY A 43 -3.83 8.59 17.86
N ILE A 44 -3.01 7.85 17.13
CA ILE A 44 -2.20 6.74 17.65
C ILE A 44 -0.70 7.06 17.54
N GLU A 45 0.11 6.26 18.21
CA GLU A 45 1.56 6.24 18.06
C GLU A 45 1.97 5.16 17.05
N VAL A 46 3.04 5.39 16.28
CA VAL A 46 3.57 4.42 15.30
C VAL A 46 3.90 3.07 15.95
N SER A 47 4.32 3.08 17.21
CA SER A 47 4.63 1.88 17.99
C SER A 47 3.43 0.97 18.27
N GLN A 48 2.21 1.44 18.04
CA GLN A 48 0.97 0.66 18.22
C GLN A 48 0.58 -0.14 16.97
N LEU A 49 1.32 0.03 15.86
CA LEU A 49 1.10 -0.77 14.66
C LEU A 49 1.65 -2.18 14.85
N ASP A 50 0.85 -3.18 14.48
CA ASP A 50 1.22 -4.61 14.57
C ASP A 50 1.65 -5.19 13.22
N ALA A 51 1.17 -4.62 12.12
CA ALA A 51 1.48 -5.10 10.78
C ALA A 51 1.20 -4.01 9.73
N ALA A 52 1.85 -4.13 8.56
CA ALA A 52 1.64 -3.22 7.45
C ALA A 52 1.52 -3.95 6.10
N TRP A 53 0.69 -3.41 5.22
CA TRP A 53 0.57 -3.83 3.81
C TRP A 53 0.88 -2.66 2.90
N LEU A 54 1.80 -2.91 1.96
CA LEU A 54 2.22 -1.94 0.95
C LEU A 54 1.73 -2.38 -0.43
N GLY A 55 0.90 -1.56 -1.07
CA GLY A 55 0.45 -1.75 -2.45
C GLY A 55 1.30 -0.95 -3.43
N VAL A 56 2.02 -1.63 -4.33
CA VAL A 56 2.82 -1.00 -5.40
C VAL A 56 2.69 -1.82 -6.67
N GLY A 57 2.37 -1.18 -7.79
CA GLY A 57 2.25 -1.84 -9.09
C GLY A 57 3.52 -1.77 -9.95
N PHE A 58 4.39 -0.76 -9.73
CA PHE A 58 5.57 -0.51 -10.57
C PHE A 58 6.84 -0.38 -9.72
N ASP A 59 7.34 -1.51 -9.24
CA ASP A 59 8.49 -1.61 -8.33
C ASP A 59 9.72 -0.84 -8.78
N ALA A 60 10.07 -0.95 -10.05
CA ALA A 60 11.30 -0.33 -10.58
C ALA A 60 11.26 1.20 -10.57
N GLN A 61 10.08 1.79 -10.42
CA GLN A 61 9.87 3.24 -10.43
C GLN A 61 9.62 3.81 -9.04
N ASN A 62 9.23 2.96 -8.09
CA ASN A 62 8.85 3.39 -6.75
C ASN A 62 9.80 2.80 -5.69
N ILE A 63 9.49 1.65 -5.15
CA ILE A 63 10.11 1.14 -3.91
C ILE A 63 11.00 -0.09 -4.14
N GLY A 64 10.84 -0.79 -5.27
CA GLY A 64 11.52 -2.06 -5.49
C GLY A 64 10.71 -3.28 -5.01
N PRO A 65 11.34 -4.48 -4.94
CA PRO A 65 10.61 -5.75 -4.86
C PRO A 65 10.09 -6.13 -3.47
N SER A 66 10.38 -5.37 -2.43
CA SER A 66 10.03 -5.73 -1.03
C SER A 66 9.37 -4.59 -0.27
N GLY A 67 8.87 -4.90 0.94
CA GLY A 67 8.36 -3.90 1.88
C GLY A 67 9.43 -3.21 2.74
N ILE A 68 10.69 -3.65 2.66
CA ILE A 68 11.78 -3.12 3.51
C ILE A 68 12.00 -1.62 3.32
N PRO A 69 12.09 -1.07 2.11
CA PRO A 69 12.26 0.37 1.93
C PRO A 69 11.13 1.18 2.58
N ALA A 70 9.88 0.73 2.46
CA ALA A 70 8.76 1.39 3.13
C ALA A 70 8.89 1.33 4.66
N ALA A 71 9.28 0.18 5.21
CA ALA A 71 9.52 0.06 6.65
C ALA A 71 10.56 1.05 7.14
N VAL A 72 11.63 1.25 6.38
CA VAL A 72 12.69 2.21 6.70
C VAL A 72 12.21 3.65 6.55
N ALA A 73 11.56 4.00 5.44
CA ALA A 73 11.07 5.35 5.17
C ALA A 73 10.05 5.81 6.24
N LEU A 74 9.13 4.93 6.60
CA LEU A 74 8.08 5.19 7.60
C LEU A 74 8.54 4.96 9.05
N ARG A 75 9.78 4.51 9.26
CA ARG A 75 10.33 4.19 10.60
C ARG A 75 9.41 3.26 11.38
N LEU A 76 8.88 2.24 10.70
CA LEU A 76 8.00 1.28 11.36
C LEU A 76 8.74 0.51 12.45
N PRO A 77 8.06 0.10 13.53
CA PRO A 77 8.64 -0.78 14.54
C PRO A 77 8.97 -2.16 13.92
N ASP A 78 9.49 -3.08 14.72
CA ASP A 78 9.82 -4.44 14.27
C ASP A 78 8.54 -5.26 14.01
N ILE A 79 7.87 -4.93 12.90
CA ILE A 79 6.62 -5.56 12.47
C ILE A 79 6.73 -6.13 11.05
N GLY A 80 5.85 -7.05 10.71
CA GLY A 80 5.75 -7.60 9.36
C GLY A 80 5.24 -6.55 8.35
N VAL A 81 5.99 -6.33 7.25
CA VAL A 81 5.54 -5.51 6.12
C VAL A 81 5.36 -6.40 4.89
N THR A 82 4.11 -6.59 4.48
CA THR A 82 3.75 -7.39 3.31
C THR A 82 3.55 -6.48 2.10
N LYS A 83 4.41 -6.64 1.09
CA LYS A 83 4.17 -5.99 -0.21
C LYS A 83 3.20 -6.81 -1.05
N VAL A 84 2.22 -6.13 -1.64
CA VAL A 84 1.21 -6.71 -2.53
C VAL A 84 1.16 -5.97 -3.85
N GLU A 85 0.79 -6.69 -4.90
CA GLU A 85 0.68 -6.15 -6.24
C GLU A 85 -0.55 -6.73 -6.94
N ASN A 86 -1.37 -5.87 -7.55
CA ASN A 86 -2.46 -6.23 -8.44
C ASN A 86 -2.74 -5.08 -9.41
N TYR A 87 -1.70 -4.55 -10.05
CA TYR A 87 -1.79 -3.37 -10.92
C TYR A 87 -2.56 -2.22 -10.27
N CYS A 88 -3.58 -1.68 -10.96
CA CYS A 88 -4.41 -0.58 -10.46
C CYS A 88 -5.21 -0.93 -9.19
N ALA A 89 -5.33 -2.20 -8.84
CA ALA A 89 -6.00 -2.67 -7.63
C ALA A 89 -5.04 -2.94 -6.46
N SER A 90 -3.75 -2.61 -6.56
CA SER A 90 -2.76 -2.87 -5.50
C SER A 90 -3.13 -2.22 -4.16
N GLY A 91 -3.68 -1.00 -4.18
CA GLY A 91 -4.18 -0.35 -2.98
C GLY A 91 -5.36 -1.09 -2.33
N THR A 92 -6.26 -1.65 -3.14
CA THR A 92 -7.36 -2.50 -2.64
C THR A 92 -6.83 -3.79 -2.01
N GLU A 93 -5.80 -4.40 -2.59
CA GLU A 93 -5.16 -5.60 -2.03
C GLU A 93 -4.46 -5.29 -0.71
N SER A 94 -3.80 -4.15 -0.61
CA SER A 94 -3.20 -3.65 0.63
C SER A 94 -4.26 -3.52 1.73
N LEU A 95 -5.34 -2.80 1.47
CA LEU A 95 -6.45 -2.65 2.40
C LEU A 95 -7.09 -4.00 2.78
N ARG A 96 -7.30 -4.88 1.81
CA ARG A 96 -7.86 -6.22 2.05
C ARG A 96 -6.98 -7.04 2.99
N GLY A 97 -5.66 -7.00 2.80
CA GLY A 97 -4.71 -7.70 3.66
C GLY A 97 -4.78 -7.21 5.11
N ALA A 98 -4.74 -5.90 5.32
CA ALA A 98 -4.87 -5.28 6.64
C ALA A 98 -6.21 -5.64 7.32
N VAL A 99 -7.32 -5.54 6.58
CA VAL A 99 -8.66 -5.91 7.07
C VAL A 99 -8.72 -7.37 7.50
N TYR A 100 -8.13 -8.29 6.75
CA TYR A 100 -8.12 -9.71 7.11
C TYR A 100 -7.27 -10.00 8.32
N ALA A 101 -6.13 -9.32 8.48
CA ALA A 101 -5.29 -9.46 9.66
C ALA A 101 -6.03 -9.05 10.94
N VAL A 102 -6.67 -7.88 10.93
CA VAL A 102 -7.45 -7.40 12.08
C VAL A 102 -8.67 -8.29 12.33
N ALA A 103 -9.43 -8.62 11.28
CA ALA A 103 -10.63 -9.46 11.42
C ALA A 103 -10.34 -10.88 11.93
N SER A 104 -9.14 -11.40 11.71
CA SER A 104 -8.68 -12.71 12.19
C SER A 104 -8.08 -12.66 13.60
N GLY A 105 -7.79 -11.49 14.14
CA GLY A 105 -7.08 -11.30 15.40
C GLY A 105 -5.56 -11.49 15.29
N ALA A 106 -5.00 -11.46 14.07
CA ALA A 106 -3.56 -11.51 13.86
C ALA A 106 -2.88 -10.16 14.10
N ALA A 107 -3.64 -9.07 14.10
CA ALA A 107 -3.23 -7.72 14.42
C ALA A 107 -4.39 -6.99 15.09
N ASP A 108 -4.10 -6.08 16.02
CA ASP A 108 -5.09 -5.16 16.57
C ASP A 108 -5.17 -3.88 15.72
N ILE A 109 -4.02 -3.35 15.30
CA ILE A 109 -3.91 -2.17 14.41
C ILE A 109 -3.00 -2.50 13.23
N ALA A 110 -3.52 -2.34 12.02
CA ALA A 110 -2.81 -2.60 10.78
C ALA A 110 -2.81 -1.40 9.84
N LEU A 111 -1.66 -1.13 9.23
CA LEU A 111 -1.49 -0.11 8.20
C LEU A 111 -1.75 -0.70 6.81
N ALA A 112 -2.56 -0.01 6.00
CA ALA A 112 -2.62 -0.21 4.56
C ALA A 112 -2.14 1.06 3.86
N ILE A 113 -1.10 0.97 3.06
CA ILE A 113 -0.53 2.10 2.34
C ILE A 113 -0.23 1.71 0.89
N GLY A 114 -0.24 2.67 -0.01
CA GLY A 114 0.17 2.48 -1.40
C GLY A 114 0.89 3.70 -1.93
N VAL A 115 1.76 3.50 -2.91
CA VAL A 115 2.47 4.59 -3.57
C VAL A 115 2.74 4.27 -5.04
N GLU A 116 2.61 5.28 -5.89
CA GLU A 116 3.03 5.26 -7.28
C GLU A 116 3.62 6.62 -7.68
N LYS A 117 4.77 6.62 -8.32
CA LYS A 117 5.43 7.83 -8.83
C LYS A 117 5.93 7.63 -10.26
N LEU A 118 4.97 7.59 -11.19
CA LEU A 118 5.17 7.12 -12.56
C LEU A 118 6.05 8.01 -13.43
N LYS A 119 6.11 9.31 -13.14
CA LYS A 119 6.84 10.27 -13.99
C LYS A 119 8.30 10.49 -13.64
N ASP A 120 8.81 9.94 -12.56
CA ASP A 120 10.21 10.09 -12.15
C ASP A 120 11.22 9.54 -13.17
N THR A 121 10.79 8.63 -14.02
CA THR A 121 11.59 8.08 -15.12
C THR A 121 11.48 8.87 -16.42
N GLY A 122 10.84 10.03 -16.40
CA GLY A 122 10.54 10.81 -17.61
C GLY A 122 9.42 10.21 -18.46
N TYR A 123 8.65 9.30 -17.93
CA TYR A 123 7.64 8.55 -18.66
C TYR A 123 6.31 9.32 -18.74
N GLY A 124 5.73 9.39 -19.94
CA GLY A 124 4.49 10.12 -20.21
C GLY A 124 3.18 9.35 -19.96
N GLY A 125 3.24 8.14 -19.42
CA GLY A 125 2.08 7.28 -19.20
C GLY A 125 2.45 5.95 -18.53
N LEU A 126 1.56 4.98 -18.58
CA LEU A 126 1.82 3.66 -17.99
C LEU A 126 2.85 2.89 -18.83
N PRO A 127 3.86 2.27 -18.21
CA PRO A 127 4.87 1.52 -18.93
C PRO A 127 4.25 0.31 -19.63
N THR A 128 4.63 0.11 -20.88
CA THR A 128 4.27 -1.09 -21.65
C THR A 128 5.24 -2.20 -21.25
N ARG A 129 4.77 -3.17 -20.50
CA ARG A 129 5.56 -4.36 -20.13
C ARG A 129 4.94 -5.61 -20.72
N SER A 130 5.79 -6.55 -21.13
CA SER A 130 5.34 -7.91 -21.41
C SER A 130 4.78 -8.50 -20.12
N ARG A 131 3.56 -8.99 -20.16
CA ARG A 131 2.88 -9.60 -19.01
C ARG A 131 2.93 -11.10 -19.14
N GLY A 132 3.03 -11.79 -18.02
CA GLY A 132 3.14 -13.24 -17.98
C GLY A 132 1.92 -13.98 -18.50
N SER A 133 0.76 -13.34 -18.59
CA SER A 133 -0.48 -13.93 -19.12
C SER A 133 -1.02 -13.15 -20.31
N ARG A 134 -1.52 -13.87 -21.28
CA ARG A 134 -2.22 -13.32 -22.44
C ARG A 134 -3.73 -13.36 -22.18
N TRP A 135 -4.43 -12.33 -22.61
CA TRP A 135 -5.89 -12.22 -22.45
C TRP A 135 -6.64 -13.36 -23.14
N ASP A 136 -6.14 -13.82 -24.30
CA ASP A 136 -6.69 -14.94 -25.05
C ASP A 136 -6.56 -16.29 -24.31
N MET A 137 -5.63 -16.40 -23.37
CA MET A 137 -5.44 -17.61 -22.57
C MET A 137 -6.39 -17.72 -21.37
N ILE A 138 -7.00 -16.62 -20.95
CA ILE A 138 -7.93 -16.62 -19.80
C ILE A 138 -9.40 -16.61 -20.22
N GLY A 139 -9.67 -16.84 -21.51
CA GLY A 139 -11.04 -16.96 -22.04
C GLY A 139 -11.88 -15.67 -21.98
N VAL A 140 -11.24 -14.53 -21.83
CA VAL A 140 -11.88 -13.22 -21.91
C VAL A 140 -11.77 -12.75 -23.35
N THR A 141 -12.76 -13.02 -24.15
CA THR A 141 -12.90 -12.55 -25.54
C THR A 141 -13.92 -11.43 -25.62
#